data_7159e92c25658f6d667c0a9a633f5987
#
_entry.id   7159e92c25658f6d667c0a9a633f5987
#
_cell.length_a   1.000
_cell.length_b   1.000
_cell.length_c   1.000
_cell.angle_alpha   90.00
_cell.angle_beta   90.00
_cell.angle_gamma   90.00
#
_symmetry.space_group_name_H-M   'P 1'
#
loop_
_entity.id
_entity.type
_entity.pdbx_description
1 polymer ?
#
loop_
_entity_poly.entity_id
_entity_poly.type
_entity_poly.pdbx_seq_one_letter_code
_entity_poly.pdbx_strand_id
1 'polypeptide(L)'
;MADQIRSWSDALARDPNSLVFLELGEALRRQRQLDVAHKIALRGVERHPRNADAHDLVARIAVDRGDLRTAREHWSMVLQLVPGHAGALKGMGYVSYHEGRFGDAERYLSHVAAGGDDRVTTALETVRRTSMSLPAVPEPAAEPRAPAATDDPTRLFADLLVDDGQTAILLDAGGYVLGGVYVDANGADVSSDV
;
A
#
# COMPACT_ATOMS: atom_id res chain seq x y z
N MET A 1 23.68 -21.23 -16.90
CA MET A 1 22.51 -20.40 -16.55
C MET A 1 21.30 -20.66 -17.45
N ALA A 2 21.45 -20.73 -18.79
CA ALA A 2 20.32 -21.06 -19.67
C ALA A 2 19.71 -22.46 -19.38
N ASP A 3 20.54 -23.47 -19.15
CA ASP A 3 20.09 -24.84 -18.82
C ASP A 3 19.35 -24.87 -17.48
N GLN A 4 19.75 -24.05 -16.52
CA GLN A 4 19.10 -23.95 -15.23
C GLN A 4 17.69 -23.34 -15.34
N ILE A 5 17.53 -22.27 -16.12
CA ILE A 5 16.23 -21.66 -16.41
C ILE A 5 15.31 -22.65 -17.09
N ARG A 6 15.83 -23.43 -18.06
CA ARG A 6 15.06 -24.48 -18.71
C ARG A 6 14.60 -25.55 -17.70
N SER A 7 15.52 -26.01 -16.85
CA SER A 7 15.20 -26.99 -15.81
C SER A 7 14.11 -26.51 -14.87
N TRP A 8 14.17 -25.25 -14.41
CA TRP A 8 13.13 -24.66 -13.57
C TRP A 8 11.81 -24.48 -14.30
N SER A 9 11.84 -24.10 -15.59
CA SER A 9 10.64 -23.99 -16.42
C SER A 9 9.96 -25.36 -16.59
N ASP A 10 10.73 -26.42 -16.83
CA ASP A 10 10.22 -27.78 -16.96
C ASP A 10 9.67 -28.30 -15.62
N ALA A 11 10.31 -27.95 -14.50
CA ALA A 11 9.82 -28.28 -13.16
C ALA A 11 8.50 -27.59 -12.86
N LEU A 12 8.38 -26.29 -13.18
CA LEU A 12 7.14 -25.53 -12.99
C LEU A 12 6.01 -26.02 -13.92
N ALA A 13 6.34 -26.47 -15.13
CA ALA A 13 5.37 -27.06 -16.05
C ALA A 13 4.80 -28.39 -15.53
N ARG A 14 5.64 -29.20 -14.86
CA ARG A 14 5.23 -30.49 -14.26
C ARG A 14 4.45 -30.29 -12.95
N ASP A 15 4.87 -29.34 -12.13
CA ASP A 15 4.20 -28.98 -10.87
C ASP A 15 4.00 -27.46 -10.80
N PRO A 16 2.85 -26.97 -11.21
CA PRO A 16 2.54 -25.53 -11.15
C PRO A 16 2.47 -24.94 -9.72
N ASN A 17 2.39 -25.77 -8.67
CA ASN A 17 2.40 -25.34 -7.28
C ASN A 17 3.80 -25.35 -6.67
N SER A 18 4.81 -25.78 -7.43
CA SER A 18 6.19 -25.76 -6.96
C SER A 18 6.68 -24.34 -6.67
N LEU A 19 7.40 -24.14 -5.57
CA LEU A 19 8.04 -22.86 -5.22
C LEU A 19 9.22 -22.50 -6.14
N VAL A 20 9.58 -23.37 -7.10
CA VAL A 20 10.65 -23.13 -8.08
C VAL A 20 10.41 -21.85 -8.93
N PHE A 21 9.18 -21.34 -8.92
CA PHE A 21 8.89 -20.05 -9.57
C PHE A 21 9.67 -18.87 -8.94
N LEU A 22 10.08 -18.98 -7.67
CA LEU A 22 10.89 -17.95 -7.01
C LEU A 22 12.27 -17.83 -7.66
N GLU A 23 12.96 -18.96 -7.84
CA GLU A 23 14.27 -19.03 -8.49
C GLU A 23 14.17 -18.63 -9.95
N LEU A 24 13.16 -19.16 -10.66
CA LEU A 24 12.93 -18.86 -12.08
C LEU A 24 12.62 -17.36 -12.27
N GLY A 25 11.73 -16.80 -11.47
CA GLY A 25 11.35 -15.40 -11.54
C GLY A 25 12.54 -14.47 -11.23
N GLU A 26 13.34 -14.80 -10.22
CA GLU A 26 14.55 -14.04 -9.88
C GLU A 26 15.62 -14.14 -10.98
N ALA A 27 15.82 -15.29 -11.57
CA ALA A 27 16.77 -15.46 -12.68
C ALA A 27 16.36 -14.64 -13.91
N LEU A 28 15.07 -14.66 -14.26
CA LEU A 28 14.52 -13.87 -15.36
C LEU A 28 14.60 -12.36 -15.08
N ARG A 29 14.33 -11.94 -13.84
CA ARG A 29 14.48 -10.54 -13.39
C ARG A 29 15.92 -10.05 -13.61
N ARG A 30 16.92 -10.85 -13.19
CA ARG A 30 18.36 -10.55 -13.38
C ARG A 30 18.74 -10.48 -14.84
N GLN A 31 18.10 -11.27 -15.71
CA GLN A 31 18.28 -11.19 -17.15
C GLN A 31 17.50 -10.07 -17.83
N ARG A 32 16.82 -9.21 -17.06
CA ARG A 32 15.98 -8.12 -17.55
C ARG A 32 14.78 -8.59 -18.39
N GLN A 33 14.39 -9.86 -18.29
CA GLN A 33 13.18 -10.41 -18.89
C GLN A 33 11.98 -10.12 -17.98
N LEU A 34 11.75 -8.84 -17.72
CA LEU A 34 10.86 -8.37 -16.63
C LEU A 34 9.39 -8.76 -16.85
N ASP A 35 8.90 -8.78 -18.10
CA ASP A 35 7.51 -9.13 -18.37
C ASP A 35 7.22 -10.61 -18.12
N VAL A 36 8.18 -11.49 -18.48
CA VAL A 36 8.05 -12.92 -18.22
C VAL A 36 8.18 -13.20 -16.73
N ALA A 37 9.17 -12.59 -16.07
CA ALA A 37 9.37 -12.68 -14.63
C ALA A 37 8.12 -12.26 -13.87
N HIS A 38 7.50 -11.13 -14.26
CA HIS A 38 6.30 -10.61 -13.64
C HIS A 38 5.11 -11.58 -13.74
N LYS A 39 4.87 -12.13 -14.94
CA LYS A 39 3.79 -13.13 -15.16
C LYS A 39 3.98 -14.37 -14.30
N ILE A 40 5.23 -14.88 -14.19
CA ILE A 40 5.55 -16.05 -13.38
C ILE A 40 5.35 -15.74 -11.89
N ALA A 41 5.84 -14.60 -11.42
CA ALA A 41 5.72 -14.19 -10.03
C ALA A 41 4.25 -13.96 -9.62
N LEU A 42 3.43 -13.32 -10.46
CA LEU A 42 1.99 -13.14 -10.19
C LEU A 42 1.26 -14.48 -10.09
N ARG A 43 1.52 -15.42 -11.00
CA ARG A 43 0.96 -16.79 -10.90
C ARG A 43 1.41 -17.50 -9.63
N GLY A 44 2.64 -17.24 -9.20
CA GLY A 44 3.14 -17.74 -7.92
C GLY A 44 2.35 -17.19 -6.73
N VAL A 45 2.08 -15.88 -6.71
CA VAL A 45 1.25 -15.24 -5.67
C VAL A 45 -0.19 -15.76 -5.69
N GLU A 46 -0.80 -15.95 -6.88
CA GLU A 46 -2.15 -16.53 -7.00
C GLU A 46 -2.26 -17.91 -6.33
N ARG A 47 -1.20 -18.73 -6.44
CA ARG A 47 -1.15 -20.07 -5.83
C ARG A 47 -0.71 -20.07 -4.38
N HIS A 48 0.11 -19.11 -4.00
CA HIS A 48 0.70 -18.98 -2.68
C HIS A 48 0.45 -17.59 -2.07
N PRO A 49 -0.81 -17.18 -1.84
CA PRO A 49 -1.16 -15.80 -1.47
C PRO A 49 -0.63 -15.36 -0.10
N ARG A 50 -0.18 -16.32 0.73
CA ARG A 50 0.42 -16.03 2.04
C ARG A 50 1.93 -16.27 2.07
N ASN A 51 2.58 -16.41 0.92
CA ASN A 51 4.02 -16.56 0.82
C ASN A 51 4.69 -15.19 0.68
N ALA A 52 5.42 -14.76 1.72
CA ALA A 52 6.09 -13.46 1.75
C ALA A 52 7.14 -13.32 0.63
N ASP A 53 7.88 -14.39 0.31
CA ASP A 53 8.92 -14.37 -0.73
C ASP A 53 8.31 -14.19 -2.13
N ALA A 54 7.10 -14.74 -2.36
CA ALA A 54 6.38 -14.55 -3.61
C ALA A 54 5.99 -13.07 -3.81
N HIS A 55 5.45 -12.43 -2.78
CA HIS A 55 5.14 -11.01 -2.81
C HIS A 55 6.41 -10.15 -2.93
N ASP A 56 7.50 -10.47 -2.22
CA ASP A 56 8.77 -9.76 -2.35
C ASP A 56 9.34 -9.84 -3.76
N LEU A 57 9.24 -10.99 -4.40
CA LEU A 57 9.66 -11.17 -5.80
C LEU A 57 8.88 -10.26 -6.75
N VAL A 58 7.52 -10.21 -6.63
CA VAL A 58 6.69 -9.32 -7.45
C VAL A 58 7.09 -7.87 -7.22
N ALA A 59 7.26 -7.45 -5.96
CA ALA A 59 7.63 -6.08 -5.63
C ALA A 59 8.99 -5.67 -6.23
N ARG A 60 10.01 -6.54 -6.15
CA ARG A 60 11.33 -6.27 -6.77
C ARG A 60 11.24 -6.18 -8.29
N ILE A 61 10.46 -7.03 -8.93
CA ILE A 61 10.23 -6.97 -10.39
C ILE A 61 9.49 -5.67 -10.74
N ALA A 62 8.51 -5.26 -9.95
CA ALA A 62 7.75 -4.03 -10.15
C ALA A 62 8.67 -2.79 -10.07
N VAL A 63 9.60 -2.72 -9.12
CA VAL A 63 10.63 -1.66 -9.06
C VAL A 63 11.47 -1.64 -10.34
N ASP A 64 11.95 -2.80 -10.78
CA ASP A 64 12.77 -2.90 -12.01
C ASP A 64 11.99 -2.48 -13.28
N ARG A 65 10.66 -2.51 -13.23
CA ARG A 65 9.75 -2.03 -14.28
C ARG A 65 9.36 -0.56 -14.11
N GLY A 66 9.72 0.06 -12.98
CA GLY A 66 9.33 1.43 -12.64
C GLY A 66 7.92 1.56 -12.04
N ASP A 67 7.25 0.45 -11.75
CA ASP A 67 5.92 0.42 -11.13
C ASP A 67 6.02 0.43 -9.60
N LEU A 68 6.25 1.63 -9.06
CA LEU A 68 6.42 1.83 -7.62
C LEU A 68 5.11 1.57 -6.83
N ARG A 69 3.95 1.75 -7.46
CA ARG A 69 2.66 1.49 -6.82
C ARG A 69 2.49 -0.01 -6.54
N THR A 70 2.65 -0.84 -7.55
CA THR A 70 2.60 -2.31 -7.38
C THR A 70 3.67 -2.79 -6.41
N ALA A 71 4.88 -2.22 -6.45
CA ALA A 71 5.93 -2.57 -5.50
C ALA A 71 5.51 -2.31 -4.05
N ARG A 72 4.91 -1.15 -3.77
CA ARG A 72 4.40 -0.79 -2.46
C ARG A 72 3.31 -1.75 -1.99
N GLU A 73 2.32 -2.04 -2.83
CA GLU A 73 1.22 -2.94 -2.51
C GLU A 73 1.75 -4.31 -2.06
N HIS A 74 2.67 -4.89 -2.82
CA HIS A 74 3.23 -6.18 -2.51
C HIS A 74 4.15 -6.17 -1.29
N TRP A 75 5.02 -5.16 -1.11
CA TRP A 75 5.82 -5.07 0.12
C TRP A 75 4.98 -4.77 1.36
N SER A 76 3.86 -4.05 1.24
CA SER A 76 2.91 -3.92 2.34
C SER A 76 2.35 -5.27 2.76
N MET A 77 2.02 -6.15 1.80
CA MET A 77 1.59 -7.52 2.09
C MET A 77 2.72 -8.33 2.75
N VAL A 78 3.97 -8.21 2.28
CA VAL A 78 5.12 -8.85 2.94
C VAL A 78 5.22 -8.44 4.40
N LEU A 79 5.09 -7.13 4.71
CA LEU A 79 5.19 -6.63 6.08
C LEU A 79 3.99 -7.01 6.95
N GLN A 80 2.82 -7.26 6.38
CA GLN A 80 1.69 -7.85 7.11
C GLN A 80 1.95 -9.31 7.48
N LEU A 81 2.59 -10.08 6.60
CA LEU A 81 2.93 -11.48 6.82
C LEU A 81 4.15 -11.63 7.73
N VAL A 82 5.17 -10.80 7.53
CA VAL A 82 6.46 -10.81 8.22
C VAL A 82 6.90 -9.37 8.53
N PRO A 83 6.48 -8.78 9.66
CA PRO A 83 6.71 -7.36 9.98
C PRO A 83 8.18 -6.93 9.98
N GLY A 84 9.12 -7.85 10.29
CA GLY A 84 10.56 -7.59 10.30
C GLY A 84 11.29 -7.92 8.98
N HIS A 85 10.59 -8.16 7.88
CA HIS A 85 11.22 -8.56 6.61
C HIS A 85 12.15 -7.47 6.06
N ALA A 86 13.46 -7.66 6.20
CA ALA A 86 14.48 -6.64 5.89
C ALA A 86 14.42 -6.17 4.41
N GLY A 87 14.16 -7.08 3.47
CA GLY A 87 13.99 -6.74 2.04
C GLY A 87 12.82 -5.80 1.80
N ALA A 88 11.67 -6.10 2.40
CA ALA A 88 10.48 -5.27 2.26
C ALA A 88 10.63 -3.91 2.95
N LEU A 89 11.25 -3.85 4.12
CA LEU A 89 11.55 -2.57 4.80
C LEU A 89 12.48 -1.69 3.95
N LYS A 90 13.54 -2.26 3.37
CA LYS A 90 14.43 -1.54 2.44
C LYS A 90 13.66 -1.07 1.19
N GLY A 91 12.83 -1.94 0.64
CA GLY A 91 12.00 -1.64 -0.53
C GLY A 91 10.98 -0.53 -0.27
N MET A 92 10.29 -0.57 0.87
CA MET A 92 9.36 0.48 1.29
C MET A 92 10.07 1.82 1.54
N GLY A 93 11.28 1.78 2.10
CA GLY A 93 12.13 2.97 2.23
C GLY A 93 12.47 3.58 0.87
N TYR A 94 12.86 2.75 -0.09
CA TYR A 94 13.14 3.17 -1.47
C TYR A 94 11.91 3.80 -2.14
N VAL A 95 10.77 3.12 -2.11
CA VAL A 95 9.52 3.61 -2.70
C VAL A 95 9.11 4.94 -2.07
N SER A 96 9.11 5.02 -0.73
CA SER A 96 8.76 6.25 -0.01
C SER A 96 9.66 7.42 -0.36
N TYR A 97 10.97 7.19 -0.52
CA TYR A 97 11.91 8.21 -0.96
C TYR A 97 11.57 8.76 -2.36
N HIS A 98 11.31 7.88 -3.33
CA HIS A 98 10.95 8.27 -4.70
C HIS A 98 9.61 8.98 -4.80
N GLU A 99 8.74 8.81 -3.83
CA GLU A 99 7.44 9.49 -3.72
C GLU A 99 7.51 10.80 -2.92
N GLY A 100 8.71 11.19 -2.47
CA GLY A 100 8.92 12.39 -1.67
C GLY A 100 8.46 12.25 -0.21
N ARG A 101 8.08 11.04 0.24
CA ARG A 101 7.65 10.75 1.61
C ARG A 101 8.85 10.43 2.49
N PHE A 102 9.70 11.43 2.73
CA PHE A 102 11.00 11.25 3.39
C PHE A 102 10.89 10.75 4.84
N GLY A 103 9.87 11.19 5.59
CA GLY A 103 9.62 10.70 6.95
C GLY A 103 9.29 9.20 6.99
N ASP A 104 8.50 8.70 6.02
CA ASP A 104 8.24 7.28 5.89
C ASP A 104 9.49 6.51 5.48
N ALA A 105 10.26 7.05 4.53
CA ALA A 105 11.51 6.43 4.09
C ALA A 105 12.49 6.29 5.27
N GLU A 106 12.66 7.35 6.07
CA GLU A 106 13.50 7.31 7.27
C GLU A 106 13.02 6.25 8.27
N ARG A 107 11.73 6.20 8.54
CA ARG A 107 11.13 5.23 9.45
C ARG A 107 11.43 3.79 9.03
N TYR A 108 11.17 3.44 7.76
CA TYR A 108 11.42 2.09 7.25
C TYR A 108 12.91 1.72 7.29
N LEU A 109 13.79 2.62 6.85
CA LEU A 109 15.23 2.36 6.81
C LEU A 109 15.84 2.28 8.21
N SER A 110 15.36 3.05 9.18
CA SER A 110 15.83 3.00 10.56
C SER A 110 15.61 1.63 11.21
N HIS A 111 14.51 0.93 10.87
CA HIS A 111 14.25 -0.42 11.36
C HIS A 111 15.30 -1.44 10.88
N VAL A 112 15.94 -1.19 9.77
CA VAL A 112 16.94 -2.11 9.17
C VAL A 112 18.37 -1.68 9.47
N ALA A 113 18.60 -0.39 9.71
CA ALA A 113 19.94 0.16 9.95
C ALA A 113 20.62 -0.44 11.20
N ALA A 114 19.84 -0.86 12.20
CA ALA A 114 20.34 -1.54 13.38
C ALA A 114 21.07 -2.86 13.07
N GLY A 115 20.85 -3.44 11.88
CA GLY A 115 21.52 -4.66 11.41
C GLY A 115 22.94 -4.46 10.85
N GLY A 116 23.47 -3.23 10.83
CA GLY A 116 24.85 -2.92 10.42
C GLY A 116 25.12 -2.99 8.90
N ASP A 117 24.10 -2.89 8.06
CA ASP A 117 24.24 -2.81 6.60
C ASP A 117 24.62 -1.38 6.19
N ASP A 118 25.89 -1.16 5.80
CA ASP A 118 26.43 0.14 5.40
C ASP A 118 25.63 0.80 4.26
N ARG A 119 25.02 0.01 3.39
CA ARG A 119 24.18 0.53 2.30
C ARG A 119 22.90 1.16 2.83
N VAL A 120 22.31 0.56 3.87
CA VAL A 120 21.12 1.10 4.52
C VAL A 120 21.47 2.37 5.29
N THR A 121 22.61 2.39 5.97
CA THR A 121 23.10 3.58 6.69
C THR A 121 23.33 4.74 5.72
N THR A 122 24.00 4.50 4.60
CA THR A 122 24.19 5.51 3.54
C THR A 122 22.86 6.00 2.94
N ALA A 123 21.92 5.09 2.70
CA ALA A 123 20.57 5.45 2.20
C ALA A 123 19.85 6.33 3.21
N LEU A 124 19.88 5.98 4.50
CA LEU A 124 19.27 6.74 5.58
C LEU A 124 19.84 8.16 5.69
N GLU A 125 21.17 8.30 5.61
CA GLU A 125 21.83 9.60 5.59
C GLU A 125 21.42 10.44 4.37
N THR A 126 21.26 9.79 3.22
CA THR A 126 20.78 10.46 2.00
C THR A 126 19.36 10.97 2.17
N VAL A 127 18.46 10.16 2.72
CA VAL A 127 17.07 10.55 3.02
C VAL A 127 17.05 11.76 3.94
N ARG A 128 17.80 11.73 5.04
CA ARG A 128 17.90 12.84 6.01
C ARG A 128 18.41 14.13 5.38
N ARG A 129 19.47 14.02 4.58
CA ARG A 129 20.04 15.19 3.87
C ARG A 129 19.02 15.79 2.92
N THR A 130 18.33 14.96 2.14
CA THR A 130 17.32 15.43 1.19
C THR A 130 16.14 16.07 1.90
N SER A 131 15.65 15.48 2.99
CA SER A 131 14.57 16.03 3.81
C SER A 131 14.92 17.41 4.38
N MET A 132 16.18 17.60 4.85
CA MET A 132 16.64 18.89 5.38
C MET A 132 16.86 19.95 4.30
N SER A 133 17.12 19.55 3.05
CA SER A 133 17.41 20.47 1.94
C SER A 133 16.14 20.98 1.24
N LEU A 134 15.02 20.32 1.45
CA LEU A 134 13.75 20.80 0.95
C LEU A 134 13.21 21.89 1.88
N PRO A 135 12.73 23.04 1.31
CA PRO A 135 11.96 23.99 2.12
C PRO A 135 10.82 23.17 2.76
N ALA A 136 10.63 23.38 4.06
CA ALA A 136 9.54 22.72 4.77
C ALA A 136 8.26 22.93 3.94
N VAL A 137 7.77 21.85 3.33
CA VAL A 137 6.40 21.87 2.80
C VAL A 137 5.57 22.20 4.04
N PRO A 138 4.82 23.33 4.08
CA PRO A 138 3.96 23.57 5.20
C PRO A 138 3.14 22.30 5.36
N GLU A 139 3.22 21.69 6.55
CA GLU A 139 2.31 20.60 6.90
C GLU A 139 0.95 20.98 6.33
N PRO A 140 0.29 20.11 5.50
CA PRO A 140 -1.04 20.42 5.02
C PRO A 140 -1.79 20.91 6.25
N ALA A 141 -2.16 22.19 6.25
CA ALA A 141 -2.74 22.87 7.41
C ALA A 141 -3.73 21.86 7.97
N ALA A 142 -3.48 21.42 9.22
CA ALA A 142 -4.24 20.33 9.83
C ALA A 142 -5.68 20.57 9.41
N GLU A 143 -6.24 19.66 8.64
CA GLU A 143 -7.62 19.80 8.14
C GLU A 143 -8.40 20.37 9.29
N PRO A 144 -9.12 21.49 9.13
CA PRO A 144 -9.72 22.16 10.24
C PRO A 144 -10.38 21.08 11.07
N ARG A 145 -9.85 20.88 12.27
CA ARG A 145 -10.27 19.80 13.17
C ARG A 145 -11.77 19.82 13.13
N ALA A 146 -12.37 18.77 12.56
CA ALA A 146 -13.80 18.69 12.43
C ALA A 146 -14.37 19.17 13.76
N PRO A 147 -15.30 20.14 13.78
CA PRO A 147 -15.82 20.69 15.00
C PRO A 147 -16.15 19.52 15.90
N ALA A 148 -15.70 19.60 17.16
CA ALA A 148 -15.77 18.48 18.11
C ALA A 148 -17.11 17.78 17.91
N ALA A 149 -17.06 16.48 17.60
CA ALA A 149 -18.21 15.69 17.21
C ALA A 149 -19.40 16.09 18.09
N THR A 150 -20.35 16.76 17.51
CA THR A 150 -21.64 16.91 18.18
C THR A 150 -22.18 15.50 18.28
N ASP A 151 -22.48 15.05 19.49
CA ASP A 151 -22.94 13.69 19.79
C ASP A 151 -24.22 13.27 19.02
N ASP A 152 -24.70 14.14 18.14
CA ASP A 152 -25.90 13.95 17.35
C ASP A 152 -25.58 14.14 15.84
N PRO A 153 -25.40 13.03 15.08
CA PRO A 153 -25.12 13.09 13.65
C PRO A 153 -26.25 13.76 12.83
N THR A 154 -27.48 13.87 13.38
CA THR A 154 -28.61 14.52 12.69
C THR A 154 -28.45 16.04 12.60
N ARG A 155 -27.70 16.65 13.51
CA ARG A 155 -27.42 18.11 13.49
C ARG A 155 -26.44 18.52 12.41
N LEU A 156 -25.64 17.59 11.90
CA LEU A 156 -24.64 17.86 10.86
C LEU A 156 -25.28 18.33 9.55
N PHE A 157 -26.54 17.98 9.32
CA PHE A 157 -27.26 18.25 8.08
C PHE A 157 -28.39 19.29 8.23
N ALA A 158 -28.68 19.75 9.45
CA ALA A 158 -29.79 20.67 9.72
C ALA A 158 -29.66 22.00 8.92
N ASP A 159 -28.42 22.45 8.67
CA ASP A 159 -28.16 23.69 7.93
C ASP A 159 -28.04 23.49 6.41
N LEU A 160 -28.03 22.23 5.94
CA LEU A 160 -27.86 21.88 4.52
C LEU A 160 -29.18 21.58 3.80
N LEU A 161 -30.24 21.27 4.56
CA LEU A 161 -31.55 20.94 4.03
C LEU A 161 -32.40 22.22 4.00
N VAL A 162 -32.42 22.90 2.84
CA VAL A 162 -33.10 24.18 2.70
C VAL A 162 -34.47 24.06 2.05
N ASP A 163 -34.77 22.95 1.37
CA ASP A 163 -35.99 22.74 0.62
C ASP A 163 -36.76 21.48 1.06
N ASP A 164 -38.10 21.55 0.94
CA ASP A 164 -39.02 20.46 1.25
C ASP A 164 -38.72 19.18 0.46
N GLY A 165 -38.67 18.04 1.15
CA GLY A 165 -38.50 16.72 0.54
C GLY A 165 -37.03 16.29 0.28
N GLN A 166 -36.05 16.95 0.90
CA GLN A 166 -34.66 16.54 0.82
C GLN A 166 -34.31 15.48 1.87
N THR A 167 -33.50 14.52 1.46
CA THR A 167 -33.00 13.43 2.33
C THR A 167 -31.47 13.49 2.36
N ALA A 168 -30.90 13.53 3.55
CA ALA A 168 -29.46 13.36 3.74
C ALA A 168 -29.18 12.09 4.54
N ILE A 169 -28.34 11.21 4.02
CA ILE A 169 -27.95 9.96 4.65
C ILE A 169 -26.43 9.95 4.78
N LEU A 170 -25.94 9.75 6.00
CA LEU A 170 -24.54 9.53 6.29
C LEU A 170 -24.26 8.03 6.27
N LEU A 171 -23.30 7.62 5.45
CA LEU A 171 -22.86 6.22 5.35
C LEU A 171 -21.42 6.11 5.86
N ASP A 172 -21.09 4.97 6.48
CA ASP A 172 -19.70 4.63 6.74
C ASP A 172 -18.97 4.16 5.46
N ALA A 173 -17.68 3.87 5.58
CA ALA A 173 -16.87 3.36 4.47
C ALA A 173 -17.32 1.99 3.96
N GLY A 174 -18.15 1.27 4.69
CA GLY A 174 -18.76 -0.02 4.34
C GLY A 174 -20.15 0.12 3.73
N GLY A 175 -20.69 1.36 3.65
CA GLY A 175 -22.02 1.63 3.12
C GLY A 175 -23.16 1.45 4.13
N TYR A 176 -22.85 1.32 5.42
CA TYR A 176 -23.88 1.26 6.48
C TYR A 176 -24.33 2.66 6.87
N VAL A 177 -25.62 2.81 7.10
CA VAL A 177 -26.23 4.09 7.52
C VAL A 177 -25.80 4.41 8.94
N LEU A 178 -25.08 5.52 9.11
CA LEU A 178 -24.68 6.06 10.42
C LEU A 178 -25.70 7.06 10.98
N GLY A 179 -26.46 7.68 10.11
CA GLY A 179 -27.51 8.63 10.45
C GLY A 179 -28.12 9.26 9.20
N GLY A 180 -29.28 9.84 9.34
CA GLY A 180 -29.94 10.55 8.24
C GLY A 180 -31.09 11.39 8.74
N VAL A 181 -31.47 12.39 7.98
CA VAL A 181 -32.62 13.26 8.22
C VAL A 181 -33.50 13.18 6.97
N TYR A 182 -34.78 12.89 7.17
CA TYR A 182 -35.81 13.00 6.15
C TYR A 182 -36.82 14.03 6.57
N VAL A 183 -37.02 15.02 5.73
CA VAL A 183 -38.03 16.08 5.94
C VAL A 183 -39.15 15.83 4.93
N ASP A 184 -40.38 15.64 5.42
CA ASP A 184 -41.54 15.48 4.54
C ASP A 184 -42.00 16.80 3.89
N ALA A 185 -42.93 16.73 2.98
CA ALA A 185 -43.44 17.89 2.24
C ALA A 185 -44.10 18.96 3.16
N ASN A 186 -44.29 18.68 4.45
CA ASN A 186 -44.82 19.61 5.44
C ASN A 186 -43.73 20.12 6.40
N GLY A 187 -42.47 19.78 6.18
CA GLY A 187 -41.35 20.20 7.00
C GLY A 187 -41.22 19.46 8.34
N ALA A 188 -41.86 18.31 8.49
CA ALA A 188 -41.77 17.48 9.68
C ALA A 188 -40.59 16.50 9.58
N ASP A 189 -39.75 16.43 10.60
CA ASP A 189 -38.67 15.45 10.72
C ASP A 189 -39.27 14.06 11.05
N VAL A 190 -39.11 13.10 10.12
CA VAL A 190 -39.64 11.73 10.22
C VAL A 190 -38.52 10.72 10.51
N SER A 191 -37.37 11.17 11.00
CA SER A 191 -36.18 10.34 11.23
C SER A 191 -36.20 9.49 12.50
N SER A 192 -37.26 9.51 13.27
CA SER A 192 -37.42 8.67 14.44
C SER A 192 -38.29 7.46 14.09
N ASP A 193 -37.65 6.34 13.77
CA ASP A 193 -38.05 4.94 13.93
C ASP A 193 -37.63 4.05 12.74
N VAL A 194 -36.33 3.75 12.68
CA VAL A 194 -35.85 2.50 12.06
C VAL A 194 -34.74 1.91 12.94
#